data_abd36883615f36e96c9346cad92ea173
#
_entry.id   abd36883615f36e96c9346cad92ea173
#
_cell.length_a   1.000
_cell.length_b   1.000
_cell.length_c   1.000
_cell.angle_alpha   90.00
_cell.angle_beta   90.00
_cell.angle_gamma   90.00
#
_symmetry.space_group_name_H-M   'P 1'
#
loop_
_entity.id
_entity.type
_entity.pdbx_description
1 polymer ?
#
loop_
_entity_poly.entity_id
_entity_poly.type
_entity_poly.pdbx_seq_one_letter_code
_entity_poly.pdbx_strand_id
1 'polypeptide(L)'
;MKPHLTFFCQLETPVLQALFSVPDIAYLGELNASVSLGILDLSQERAEVVKRLNEAGVPVIAWLLLPKEQGHWFSLENADLAFDRYQNFLAWTETNGLQWAGIGLDIEPDVSFIEEFHRLSVSRSRILMKILRQVFDRRRLTRARKVYRDLILRMKADGYKVDTYQFPFIVDERKSSSTLLQRAVGMVDLPVDREVLMTFSSYLRPYGPGFIWSYGQDGASIGIGSTGGGVDLGVLETRPLTWKELSRDLRLAWVY
;
A
#
# COMPACT_ATOMS: atom_id res chain seq x y z
N MET A 1 -7.88 24.98 -2.14
CA MET A 1 -8.56 23.79 -2.71
C MET A 1 -8.75 22.81 -1.56
N LYS A 2 -9.90 22.11 -1.43
CA LYS A 2 -10.03 21.05 -0.42
C LYS A 2 -9.20 19.84 -0.87
N PRO A 3 -8.41 19.19 -0.01
CA PRO A 3 -7.70 17.98 -0.38
C PRO A 3 -8.69 16.87 -0.70
N HIS A 4 -8.33 16.02 -1.65
CA HIS A 4 -9.07 14.80 -1.92
C HIS A 4 -8.67 13.74 -0.88
N LEU A 5 -9.66 13.12 -0.24
CA LEU A 5 -9.44 12.06 0.74
C LEU A 5 -9.55 10.69 0.09
N THR A 6 -8.60 9.82 0.37
CA THR A 6 -8.67 8.39 0.02
C THR A 6 -8.55 7.57 1.29
N PHE A 7 -9.57 6.77 1.58
CA PHE A 7 -9.56 5.85 2.72
C PHE A 7 -8.97 4.51 2.30
N PHE A 8 -7.91 4.09 2.98
CA PHE A 8 -7.31 2.77 2.76
C PHE A 8 -8.01 1.74 3.63
N CYS A 9 -8.49 0.66 3.02
CA CYS A 9 -9.21 -0.40 3.71
C CYS A 9 -8.66 -1.77 3.33
N GLN A 10 -8.06 -2.46 4.32
CA GLN A 10 -7.47 -3.80 4.16
C GLN A 10 -8.11 -4.76 5.16
N LEU A 11 -9.41 -4.99 5.03
CA LEU A 11 -10.17 -5.86 5.92
C LEU A 11 -10.57 -7.16 5.24
N GLU A 12 -10.68 -8.22 6.02
CA GLU A 12 -11.28 -9.49 5.58
C GLU A 12 -12.74 -9.28 5.20
N THR A 13 -13.23 -10.08 4.25
CA THR A 13 -14.53 -9.88 3.60
C THR A 13 -15.72 -9.75 4.56
N PRO A 14 -15.87 -10.56 5.64
CA PRO A 14 -16.99 -10.38 6.58
C PRO A 14 -16.99 -9.03 7.28
N VAL A 15 -15.81 -8.56 7.70
CA VAL A 15 -15.67 -7.25 8.37
C VAL A 15 -15.87 -6.11 7.38
N LEU A 16 -15.39 -6.30 6.14
CA LEU A 16 -15.56 -5.36 5.05
C LEU A 16 -17.04 -5.12 4.72
N GLN A 17 -17.83 -6.21 4.63
CA GLN A 17 -19.28 -6.11 4.38
C GLN A 17 -20.02 -5.33 5.48
N ALA A 18 -19.61 -5.52 6.75
CA ALA A 18 -20.20 -4.81 7.88
C ALA A 18 -19.80 -3.34 7.90
N LEU A 19 -18.54 -3.02 7.55
CA LEU A 19 -18.04 -1.64 7.53
C LEU A 19 -18.74 -0.80 6.45
N PHE A 20 -18.85 -1.30 5.23
CA PHE A 20 -19.48 -0.55 4.13
C PHE A 20 -21.01 -0.71 4.15
N SER A 21 -21.62 -0.23 5.24
CA SER A 21 -23.07 -0.09 5.35
C SER A 21 -23.58 1.07 4.48
N VAL A 22 -24.89 1.14 4.25
CA VAL A 22 -25.49 2.22 3.46
C VAL A 22 -25.15 3.62 4.01
N PRO A 23 -25.26 3.90 5.33
CA PRO A 23 -24.89 5.20 5.87
C PRO A 23 -23.40 5.50 5.72
N ASP A 24 -22.51 4.53 5.87
CA ASP A 24 -21.06 4.75 5.75
C ASP A 24 -20.68 5.11 4.31
N ILE A 25 -21.28 4.44 3.32
CA ILE A 25 -21.09 4.78 1.90
C ILE A 25 -21.61 6.18 1.59
N ALA A 26 -22.75 6.59 2.17
CA ALA A 26 -23.29 7.94 2.00
C ALA A 26 -22.31 9.00 2.54
N TYR A 27 -21.69 8.79 3.70
CA TYR A 27 -20.65 9.69 4.23
C TYR A 27 -19.44 9.81 3.32
N LEU A 28 -19.00 8.73 2.67
CA LEU A 28 -17.92 8.81 1.68
C LEU A 28 -18.30 9.73 0.51
N GLY A 29 -19.55 9.65 0.04
CA GLY A 29 -20.09 10.54 -0.99
C GLY A 29 -20.11 12.01 -0.54
N GLU A 30 -20.60 12.30 0.67
CA GLU A 30 -20.61 13.66 1.24
C GLU A 30 -19.20 14.25 1.38
N LEU A 31 -18.22 13.43 1.70
CA LEU A 31 -16.81 13.84 1.77
C LEU A 31 -16.16 13.97 0.39
N ASN A 32 -16.82 13.55 -0.68
CA ASN A 32 -16.24 13.40 -2.02
C ASN A 32 -14.94 12.58 -1.97
N ALA A 33 -14.97 11.49 -1.20
CA ALA A 33 -13.82 10.66 -0.94
C ALA A 33 -13.75 9.45 -1.86
N SER A 34 -12.58 8.86 -2.01
CA SER A 34 -12.36 7.56 -2.64
C SER A 34 -11.94 6.51 -1.62
N VAL A 35 -12.02 5.25 -2.03
CA VAL A 35 -11.56 4.10 -1.24
C VAL A 35 -10.45 3.38 -1.99
N SER A 36 -9.29 3.19 -1.35
CA SER A 36 -8.28 2.23 -1.78
C SER A 36 -8.54 0.91 -1.06
N LEU A 37 -9.13 -0.04 -1.80
CA LEU A 37 -9.60 -1.30 -1.25
C LEU A 37 -8.60 -2.41 -1.49
N GLY A 38 -8.10 -3.02 -0.42
CA GLY A 38 -7.24 -4.19 -0.47
C GLY A 38 -7.96 -5.39 -1.08
N ILE A 39 -7.47 -5.87 -2.21
CA ILE A 39 -8.02 -7.05 -2.88
C ILE A 39 -7.31 -8.30 -2.31
N LEU A 40 -7.76 -8.73 -1.13
CA LEU A 40 -7.21 -9.90 -0.42
C LEU A 40 -7.61 -11.20 -1.10
N ASP A 41 -8.87 -11.28 -1.50
CA ASP A 41 -9.49 -12.41 -2.19
C ASP A 41 -10.31 -11.92 -3.41
N LEU A 42 -10.73 -12.84 -4.25
CA LEU A 42 -11.55 -12.59 -5.44
C LEU A 42 -12.95 -13.21 -5.27
N SER A 43 -13.51 -13.13 -4.06
CA SER A 43 -14.81 -13.66 -3.71
C SER A 43 -15.96 -12.85 -4.32
N GLN A 44 -17.12 -13.47 -4.40
CA GLN A 44 -18.37 -12.82 -4.81
C GLN A 44 -18.79 -11.77 -3.78
N GLU A 45 -18.60 -12.05 -2.51
CA GLU A 45 -18.95 -11.18 -1.40
C GLU A 45 -18.13 -9.88 -1.42
N ARG A 46 -16.83 -9.95 -1.78
CA ARG A 46 -16.00 -8.76 -1.96
C ARG A 46 -16.44 -7.97 -3.20
N ALA A 47 -16.79 -8.65 -4.29
CA ALA A 47 -17.35 -8.01 -5.49
C ALA A 47 -18.63 -7.23 -5.18
N GLU A 48 -19.50 -7.75 -4.33
CA GLU A 48 -20.74 -7.06 -3.92
C GLU A 48 -20.47 -5.77 -3.16
N VAL A 49 -19.41 -5.71 -2.33
CA VAL A 49 -19.01 -4.46 -1.67
C VAL A 49 -18.54 -3.43 -2.70
N VAL A 50 -17.72 -3.84 -3.67
CA VAL A 50 -17.28 -2.95 -4.75
C VAL A 50 -18.46 -2.44 -5.58
N LYS A 51 -19.41 -3.30 -5.94
CA LYS A 51 -20.63 -2.90 -6.66
C LYS A 51 -21.42 -1.84 -5.91
N ARG A 52 -21.65 -2.02 -4.61
CA ARG A 52 -22.35 -1.03 -3.78
C ARG A 52 -21.64 0.33 -3.78
N LEU A 53 -20.30 0.34 -3.69
CA LEU A 53 -19.50 1.56 -3.79
C LEU A 53 -19.61 2.21 -5.18
N ASN A 54 -19.54 1.40 -6.26
CA ASN A 54 -19.68 1.88 -7.63
C ASN A 54 -21.08 2.47 -7.88
N GLU A 55 -22.16 1.80 -7.43
CA GLU A 55 -23.53 2.26 -7.54
C GLU A 55 -23.77 3.59 -6.80
N ALA A 56 -23.10 3.78 -5.69
CA ALA A 56 -23.13 5.02 -4.92
C ALA A 56 -22.21 6.13 -5.50
N GLY A 57 -21.50 5.87 -6.60
CA GLY A 57 -20.58 6.82 -7.23
C GLY A 57 -19.30 7.07 -6.43
N VAL A 58 -18.96 6.21 -5.47
CA VAL A 58 -17.70 6.31 -4.70
C VAL A 58 -16.56 5.70 -5.53
N PRO A 59 -15.52 6.48 -5.89
CA PRO A 59 -14.40 5.96 -6.65
C PRO A 59 -13.62 4.91 -5.85
N VAL A 60 -13.38 3.74 -6.43
CA VAL A 60 -12.63 2.64 -5.80
C VAL A 60 -11.32 2.40 -6.54
N ILE A 61 -10.20 2.40 -5.80
CA ILE A 61 -8.88 2.02 -6.28
C ILE A 61 -8.65 0.57 -5.85
N ALA A 62 -8.34 -0.31 -6.79
CA ALA A 62 -8.01 -1.70 -6.48
C ALA A 62 -6.58 -1.79 -5.93
N TRP A 63 -6.44 -1.91 -4.64
CA TRP A 63 -5.15 -2.16 -4.00
C TRP A 63 -4.82 -3.65 -4.12
N LEU A 64 -4.00 -4.01 -5.12
CA LEU A 64 -3.67 -5.40 -5.40
C LEU A 64 -2.73 -5.97 -4.35
N LEU A 65 -3.15 -7.07 -3.75
CA LEU A 65 -2.42 -7.83 -2.74
C LEU A 65 -2.29 -9.29 -3.16
N LEU A 66 -1.25 -9.94 -2.71
CA LEU A 66 -1.06 -11.39 -2.85
C LEU A 66 -1.73 -12.13 -1.68
N PRO A 67 -2.06 -13.42 -1.84
CA PRO A 67 -2.35 -14.29 -0.70
C PRO A 67 -1.21 -14.25 0.34
N LYS A 68 -1.54 -14.42 1.62
CA LYS A 68 -0.54 -14.38 2.72
C LYS A 68 0.61 -15.36 2.51
N GLU A 69 0.31 -16.53 1.95
CA GLU A 69 1.28 -17.60 1.65
C GLU A 69 2.27 -17.20 0.54
N GLN A 70 1.95 -16.18 -0.23
CA GLN A 70 2.78 -15.63 -1.32
C GLN A 70 3.47 -14.32 -0.95
N GLY A 71 3.44 -13.93 0.33
CA GLY A 71 4.11 -12.74 0.86
C GLY A 71 3.22 -11.54 1.10
N HIS A 72 1.93 -11.63 0.84
CA HIS A 72 0.90 -10.61 1.07
C HIS A 72 1.05 -9.33 0.25
N TRP A 73 2.18 -8.64 0.35
CA TRP A 73 2.55 -7.52 -0.52
C TRP A 73 3.47 -7.97 -1.65
N PHE A 74 3.52 -7.15 -2.69
CA PHE A 74 4.55 -7.31 -3.70
C PHE A 74 5.91 -6.91 -3.14
N SER A 75 6.96 -7.57 -3.61
CA SER A 75 8.33 -7.35 -3.15
C SER A 75 9.34 -7.67 -4.27
N LEU A 76 10.63 -7.57 -3.97
CA LEU A 76 11.68 -8.05 -4.90
C LEU A 76 11.63 -9.57 -5.08
N GLU A 77 11.17 -10.30 -4.09
CA GLU A 77 11.19 -11.76 -4.02
C GLU A 77 10.05 -12.40 -4.83
N ASN A 78 8.88 -11.78 -4.86
CA ASN A 78 7.66 -12.33 -5.46
C ASN A 78 7.17 -11.57 -6.70
N ALA A 79 8.01 -10.73 -7.29
CA ALA A 79 7.67 -9.94 -8.48
C ALA A 79 7.09 -10.78 -9.62
N ASP A 80 7.58 -12.01 -9.79
CA ASP A 80 7.12 -12.92 -10.83
C ASP A 80 5.63 -13.30 -10.70
N LEU A 81 5.04 -13.19 -9.50
CA LEU A 81 3.62 -13.47 -9.25
C LEU A 81 2.70 -12.31 -9.66
N ALA A 82 3.26 -11.13 -9.92
CA ALA A 82 2.46 -9.92 -10.09
C ALA A 82 1.59 -9.93 -11.35
N PHE A 83 2.10 -10.51 -12.45
CA PHE A 83 1.31 -10.66 -13.69
C PHE A 83 0.15 -11.63 -13.53
N ASP A 84 0.36 -12.79 -12.93
CA ASP A 84 -0.70 -13.79 -12.69
C ASP A 84 -1.77 -13.20 -11.77
N ARG A 85 -1.36 -12.49 -10.72
CA ARG A 85 -2.30 -11.79 -9.83
C ARG A 85 -3.14 -10.78 -10.58
N TYR A 86 -2.53 -9.99 -11.45
CA TYR A 86 -3.22 -9.01 -12.28
C TYR A 86 -4.19 -9.67 -13.27
N GLN A 87 -3.81 -10.75 -13.92
CA GLN A 87 -4.71 -11.48 -14.83
C GLN A 87 -5.93 -12.05 -14.10
N ASN A 88 -5.72 -12.65 -12.94
CA ASN A 88 -6.83 -13.14 -12.11
C ASN A 88 -7.76 -12.01 -11.66
N PHE A 89 -7.21 -10.86 -11.30
CA PHE A 89 -7.98 -9.65 -10.97
C PHE A 89 -8.81 -9.16 -12.17
N LEU A 90 -8.25 -9.13 -13.38
CA LEU A 90 -8.98 -8.73 -14.58
C LEU A 90 -10.15 -9.65 -14.86
N ALA A 91 -9.92 -10.97 -14.82
CA ALA A 91 -10.99 -11.96 -15.04
C ALA A 91 -12.12 -11.83 -14.01
N TRP A 92 -11.77 -11.62 -12.74
CA TRP A 92 -12.74 -11.37 -11.67
C TRP A 92 -13.50 -10.06 -11.86
N THR A 93 -12.79 -9.00 -12.28
CA THR A 93 -13.38 -7.70 -12.59
C THR A 93 -14.41 -7.80 -13.70
N GLU A 94 -14.05 -8.46 -14.81
CA GLU A 94 -14.94 -8.66 -15.96
C GLU A 94 -16.15 -9.50 -15.58
N THR A 95 -15.94 -10.65 -14.91
CA THR A 95 -17.01 -11.55 -14.48
C THR A 95 -18.05 -10.84 -13.61
N ASN A 96 -17.61 -9.90 -12.77
CA ASN A 96 -18.49 -9.19 -11.84
C ASN A 96 -18.92 -7.80 -12.32
N GLY A 97 -18.43 -7.32 -13.45
CA GLY A 97 -18.76 -5.99 -13.99
C GLY A 97 -18.31 -4.84 -13.08
N LEU A 98 -17.12 -4.97 -12.45
CA LEU A 98 -16.62 -3.99 -11.49
C LEU A 98 -15.95 -2.81 -12.18
N GLN A 99 -16.07 -1.63 -11.57
CA GLN A 99 -15.45 -0.39 -12.05
C GLN A 99 -14.38 0.10 -11.07
N TRP A 100 -13.25 0.53 -11.60
CA TRP A 100 -12.10 0.97 -10.81
C TRP A 100 -11.63 2.35 -11.25
N ALA A 101 -11.37 3.22 -10.28
CA ALA A 101 -10.77 4.54 -10.51
C ALA A 101 -9.25 4.44 -10.78
N GLY A 102 -8.64 3.33 -10.43
CA GLY A 102 -7.22 3.03 -10.63
C GLY A 102 -6.80 1.73 -9.95
N ILE A 103 -5.52 1.43 -10.02
CA ILE A 103 -4.90 0.25 -9.38
C ILE A 103 -3.77 0.74 -8.48
N GLY A 104 -3.73 0.27 -7.24
CA GLY A 104 -2.67 0.52 -6.27
C GLY A 104 -1.73 -0.67 -6.16
N LEU A 105 -0.44 -0.40 -6.23
CA LEU A 105 0.63 -1.37 -6.02
C LEU A 105 1.39 -1.04 -4.74
N ASP A 106 1.41 -1.99 -3.83
CA ASP A 106 2.13 -1.94 -2.58
C ASP A 106 3.37 -2.82 -2.70
N ILE A 107 4.55 -2.19 -2.80
CA ILE A 107 5.81 -2.91 -3.01
C ILE A 107 6.68 -2.70 -1.79
N GLU A 108 6.53 -3.60 -0.85
CA GLU A 108 7.11 -3.55 0.49
C GLU A 108 8.11 -4.69 0.74
N PRO A 109 8.85 -4.61 1.85
CA PRO A 109 9.59 -5.77 2.34
C PRO A 109 8.67 -6.96 2.57
N ASP A 110 9.13 -8.17 2.24
CA ASP A 110 8.39 -9.39 2.54
C ASP A 110 8.03 -9.48 4.03
N VAL A 111 6.79 -9.86 4.34
CA VAL A 111 6.29 -9.97 5.73
C VAL A 111 7.21 -10.83 6.58
N SER A 112 7.71 -11.94 6.02
CA SER A 112 8.63 -12.84 6.72
C SER A 112 9.94 -12.15 7.14
N PHE A 113 10.42 -11.17 6.35
CA PHE A 113 11.59 -10.36 6.71
C PHE A 113 11.30 -9.46 7.90
N ILE A 114 10.11 -8.84 7.93
CA ILE A 114 9.67 -7.98 9.04
C ILE A 114 9.53 -8.82 10.33
N GLU A 115 8.88 -9.99 10.23
CA GLU A 115 8.74 -10.91 11.35
C GLU A 115 10.10 -11.41 11.87
N GLU A 116 11.01 -11.80 10.96
CA GLU A 116 12.36 -12.27 11.31
C GLU A 116 13.17 -11.18 12.02
N PHE A 117 13.06 -9.94 11.55
CA PHE A 117 13.73 -8.79 12.16
C PHE A 117 13.27 -8.51 13.59
N HIS A 118 11.98 -8.73 13.89
CA HIS A 118 11.41 -8.49 15.21
C HIS A 118 11.52 -9.70 16.16
N ARG A 119 11.68 -10.90 15.64
CA ARG A 119 11.92 -12.07 16.50
C ARG A 119 13.28 -11.95 17.17
N LEU A 120 13.30 -11.58 18.46
CA LEU A 120 14.49 -11.45 19.30
C LEU A 120 15.35 -12.75 19.37
N SER A 121 14.80 -13.87 18.94
CA SER A 121 15.47 -15.20 18.92
C SER A 121 16.40 -15.41 17.72
N VAL A 122 16.31 -14.57 16.68
CA VAL A 122 17.18 -14.70 15.50
C VAL A 122 18.51 -14.00 15.77
N SER A 123 19.61 -14.70 15.54
CA SER A 123 20.95 -14.13 15.68
C SER A 123 21.10 -12.88 14.82
N ARG A 124 21.42 -11.73 15.44
CA ARG A 124 21.68 -10.46 14.75
C ARG A 124 22.69 -10.61 13.61
N SER A 125 23.65 -11.52 13.73
CA SER A 125 24.63 -11.81 12.69
C SER A 125 24.00 -12.43 11.44
N ARG A 126 22.97 -13.29 11.57
CA ARG A 126 22.24 -13.85 10.40
C ARG A 126 21.47 -12.78 9.65
N ILE A 127 20.77 -11.91 10.36
CA ILE A 127 20.03 -10.79 9.76
C ILE A 127 21.01 -9.88 9.02
N LEU A 128 22.12 -9.50 9.65
CA LEU A 128 23.14 -8.67 9.04
C LEU A 128 23.73 -9.33 7.78
N MET A 129 24.05 -10.61 7.82
CA MET A 129 24.55 -11.35 6.66
C MET A 129 23.52 -11.41 5.53
N LYS A 130 22.22 -11.60 5.86
CA LYS A 130 21.12 -11.59 4.88
C LYS A 130 21.05 -10.21 4.21
N ILE A 131 21.03 -9.13 4.99
CA ILE A 131 21.02 -7.75 4.47
C ILE A 131 22.24 -7.46 3.60
N LEU A 132 23.43 -7.83 4.02
CA LEU A 132 24.65 -7.67 3.24
C LEU A 132 24.56 -8.38 1.88
N ARG A 133 24.12 -9.65 1.86
CA ARG A 133 23.92 -10.38 0.61
C ARG A 133 22.91 -9.68 -0.30
N GLN A 134 21.80 -9.20 0.25
CA GLN A 134 20.75 -8.48 -0.49
C GLN A 134 21.27 -7.16 -1.07
N VAL A 135 22.05 -6.40 -0.30
CA VAL A 135 22.67 -5.13 -0.75
C VAL A 135 23.58 -5.32 -1.95
N PHE A 136 24.33 -6.42 -2.01
CA PHE A 136 25.24 -6.70 -3.12
C PHE A 136 24.54 -7.31 -4.34
N ASP A 137 23.32 -7.85 -4.19
CA ASP A 137 22.57 -8.43 -5.32
C ASP A 137 21.79 -7.36 -6.10
N ARG A 138 22.52 -6.67 -6.97
CA ARG A 138 21.93 -5.68 -7.89
C ARG A 138 21.00 -6.32 -8.92
N ARG A 139 21.25 -7.59 -9.30
CA ARG A 139 20.47 -8.27 -10.35
C ARG A 139 19.02 -8.49 -9.91
N ARG A 140 18.80 -8.79 -8.62
CA ARG A 140 17.48 -8.96 -8.03
C ARG A 140 16.62 -7.70 -8.22
N LEU A 141 17.13 -6.54 -7.84
CA LEU A 141 16.44 -5.26 -8.01
C LEU A 141 16.17 -4.95 -9.50
N THR A 142 17.16 -5.16 -10.37
CA THR A 142 17.01 -4.89 -11.80
C THR A 142 15.93 -5.77 -12.43
N ARG A 143 15.87 -7.06 -12.06
CA ARG A 143 14.84 -8.00 -12.52
C ARG A 143 13.45 -7.56 -12.06
N ALA A 144 13.27 -7.33 -10.78
CA ALA A 144 11.99 -6.92 -10.21
C ALA A 144 11.51 -5.59 -10.80
N ARG A 145 12.39 -4.60 -10.94
CA ARG A 145 12.07 -3.34 -11.61
C ARG A 145 11.55 -3.54 -13.04
N LYS A 146 12.17 -4.45 -13.79
CA LYS A 146 11.71 -4.76 -15.15
C LYS A 146 10.29 -5.34 -15.11
N VAL A 147 10.05 -6.35 -14.28
CA VAL A 147 8.74 -7.00 -14.16
C VAL A 147 7.66 -5.99 -13.78
N TYR A 148 7.88 -5.20 -12.73
CA TYR A 148 6.88 -4.20 -12.30
C TYR A 148 6.68 -3.08 -13.32
N ARG A 149 7.73 -2.64 -14.01
CA ARG A 149 7.59 -1.67 -15.10
C ARG A 149 6.73 -2.21 -16.23
N ASP A 150 7.00 -3.44 -16.66
CA ASP A 150 6.23 -4.11 -17.73
C ASP A 150 4.76 -4.29 -17.28
N LEU A 151 4.52 -4.64 -16.02
CA LEU A 151 3.19 -4.72 -15.43
C LEU A 151 2.46 -3.36 -15.43
N ILE A 152 3.12 -2.30 -14.98
CA ILE A 152 2.55 -0.94 -14.97
C ILE A 152 2.20 -0.50 -16.40
N LEU A 153 3.07 -0.76 -17.37
CA LEU A 153 2.79 -0.45 -18.77
C LEU A 153 1.55 -1.20 -19.28
N ARG A 154 1.41 -2.47 -18.87
CA ARG A 154 0.22 -3.26 -19.20
C ARG A 154 -1.03 -2.69 -18.57
N MET A 155 -1.03 -2.37 -17.26
CA MET A 155 -2.15 -1.75 -16.57
C MET A 155 -2.59 -0.43 -17.23
N LYS A 156 -1.62 0.40 -17.62
CA LYS A 156 -1.88 1.65 -18.35
C LYS A 156 -2.45 1.42 -19.74
N ALA A 157 -1.98 0.40 -20.46
CA ALA A 157 -2.53 0.01 -21.75
C ALA A 157 -3.97 -0.50 -21.65
N ASP A 158 -4.32 -1.14 -20.52
CA ASP A 158 -5.68 -1.57 -20.20
C ASP A 158 -6.57 -0.40 -19.68
N GLY A 159 -6.04 0.83 -19.64
CA GLY A 159 -6.78 2.06 -19.32
C GLY A 159 -6.77 2.46 -17.84
N TYR A 160 -6.03 1.76 -16.98
CA TYR A 160 -5.96 2.08 -15.56
C TYR A 160 -4.89 3.13 -15.22
N LYS A 161 -5.21 4.04 -14.30
CA LYS A 161 -4.21 4.81 -13.57
C LYS A 161 -3.55 3.92 -12.54
N VAL A 162 -2.25 4.10 -12.33
CA VAL A 162 -1.49 3.27 -11.39
C VAL A 162 -0.90 4.13 -10.29
N ASP A 163 -1.25 3.75 -9.05
CA ASP A 163 -0.69 4.33 -7.82
C ASP A 163 0.35 3.39 -7.23
N THR A 164 1.35 3.93 -6.52
CA THR A 164 2.22 3.14 -5.63
C THR A 164 2.18 3.67 -4.22
N TYR A 165 2.35 2.76 -3.26
CA TYR A 165 2.43 3.05 -1.84
C TYR A 165 3.88 2.82 -1.41
N GLN A 166 4.54 3.88 -0.94
CA GLN A 166 5.99 3.88 -0.73
C GLN A 166 6.36 4.37 0.67
N PHE A 167 7.36 3.75 1.25
CA PHE A 167 7.98 4.31 2.45
C PHE A 167 8.68 5.64 2.15
N PRO A 168 8.58 6.65 3.02
CA PRO A 168 9.06 8.01 2.72
C PRO A 168 10.58 8.10 2.47
N PHE A 169 11.38 7.20 3.04
CA PHE A 169 12.83 7.19 2.80
C PHE A 169 13.25 6.79 1.38
N ILE A 170 12.31 6.40 0.50
CA ILE A 170 12.56 6.28 -0.94
C ILE A 170 12.98 7.62 -1.54
N VAL A 171 12.48 8.73 -0.97
CA VAL A 171 12.84 10.10 -1.36
C VAL A 171 14.31 10.39 -1.13
N ASP A 172 14.85 9.96 0.03
CA ASP A 172 16.27 10.15 0.35
C ASP A 172 17.16 9.35 -0.60
N GLU A 173 16.75 8.16 -0.98
CA GLU A 173 17.47 7.36 -1.98
C GLU A 173 17.48 8.02 -3.36
N ARG A 174 16.37 8.61 -3.78
CA ARG A 174 16.31 9.38 -5.04
C ARG A 174 17.23 10.60 -4.98
N LYS A 175 17.19 11.38 -3.90
CA LYS A 175 18.04 12.57 -3.69
C LYS A 175 19.52 12.21 -3.67
N SER A 176 19.88 11.06 -3.12
CA SER A 176 21.27 10.57 -3.06
C SER A 176 21.69 9.72 -4.26
N SER A 177 20.79 9.48 -5.22
CA SER A 177 21.01 8.56 -6.34
C SER A 177 21.44 7.15 -5.89
N SER A 178 20.95 6.73 -4.73
CA SER A 178 21.20 5.43 -4.10
C SER A 178 20.12 4.42 -4.43
N THR A 179 20.41 3.14 -4.26
CA THR A 179 19.43 2.04 -4.25
C THR A 179 19.73 1.06 -3.13
N LEU A 180 20.44 1.52 -2.11
CA LEU A 180 20.95 0.67 -1.05
C LEU A 180 19.80 0.15 -0.17
N LEU A 181 18.89 1.03 0.25
CA LEU A 181 17.73 0.65 1.05
C LEU A 181 16.77 -0.24 0.25
N GLN A 182 16.50 0.09 -1.02
CA GLN A 182 15.67 -0.76 -1.88
C GLN A 182 16.20 -2.19 -1.93
N ARG A 183 17.51 -2.36 -2.09
CA ARG A 183 18.14 -3.69 -2.08
C ARG A 183 18.15 -4.34 -0.72
N ALA A 184 18.40 -3.55 0.34
CA ALA A 184 18.48 -4.05 1.71
C ALA A 184 17.15 -4.57 2.24
N VAL A 185 16.04 -3.85 1.94
CA VAL A 185 14.73 -4.15 2.52
C VAL A 185 13.71 -4.69 1.51
N GLY A 186 14.03 -4.75 0.23
CA GLY A 186 13.17 -5.39 -0.77
C GLY A 186 12.12 -4.49 -1.41
N MET A 187 12.29 -3.16 -1.35
CA MET A 187 11.40 -2.19 -2.02
C MET A 187 11.81 -1.92 -3.46
N VAL A 188 10.89 -1.34 -4.24
CA VAL A 188 11.15 -0.95 -5.63
C VAL A 188 10.60 0.44 -5.91
N ASP A 189 11.45 1.34 -6.36
CA ASP A 189 11.06 2.64 -6.88
C ASP A 189 10.65 2.54 -8.36
N LEU A 190 9.44 2.98 -8.68
CA LEU A 190 8.83 2.84 -10.01
C LEU A 190 8.15 4.15 -10.46
N PRO A 191 8.23 4.48 -11.76
CA PRO A 191 7.50 5.60 -12.34
C PRO A 191 6.01 5.26 -12.50
N VAL A 192 5.17 5.90 -11.72
CA VAL A 192 3.71 5.71 -11.69
C VAL A 192 2.97 7.01 -11.93
N ASP A 193 1.62 6.96 -11.98
CA ASP A 193 0.80 8.15 -12.17
C ASP A 193 0.67 8.94 -10.86
N ARG A 194 0.60 8.24 -9.72
CA ARG A 194 0.54 8.86 -8.39
C ARG A 194 1.31 8.02 -7.38
N GLU A 195 2.13 8.68 -6.60
CA GLU A 195 2.80 8.10 -5.44
C GLU A 195 2.12 8.54 -4.15
N VAL A 196 1.92 7.60 -3.24
CA VAL A 196 1.48 7.88 -1.88
C VAL A 196 2.64 7.55 -0.93
N LEU A 197 3.16 8.55 -0.25
CA LEU A 197 4.17 8.33 0.79
C LEU A 197 3.50 7.91 2.11
N MET A 198 3.84 6.74 2.60
CA MET A 198 3.30 6.14 3.81
C MET A 198 3.98 6.73 5.05
N THR A 199 3.57 7.93 5.45
CA THR A 199 4.09 8.62 6.63
C THR A 199 3.30 8.29 7.90
N PHE A 200 2.95 7.01 8.07
CA PHE A 200 2.08 6.52 9.15
C PHE A 200 2.62 6.81 10.54
N SER A 201 2.18 7.90 11.14
CA SER A 201 2.64 8.38 12.44
C SER A 201 2.34 7.40 13.59
N SER A 202 1.35 6.51 13.41
CA SER A 202 1.00 5.46 14.37
C SER A 202 2.13 4.45 14.61
N TYR A 203 2.96 4.18 13.61
CA TYR A 203 4.08 3.24 13.71
C TYR A 203 5.35 3.86 14.30
N LEU A 204 5.49 5.17 14.25
CA LEU A 204 6.73 5.89 14.56
C LEU A 204 6.60 6.80 15.79
N ARG A 205 5.78 6.41 16.76
CA ARG A 205 5.61 7.21 17.99
C ARG A 205 6.89 7.30 18.80
N PRO A 206 7.16 8.47 19.41
CA PRO A 206 6.40 9.73 19.34
C PRO A 206 6.75 10.61 18.13
N TYR A 207 7.68 10.18 17.26
CA TYR A 207 8.29 10.98 16.19
C TYR A 207 7.48 11.02 14.88
N GLY A 208 6.41 10.25 14.78
CA GLY A 208 5.62 10.11 13.56
C GLY A 208 5.20 11.41 12.87
N PRO A 209 4.74 12.45 13.60
CA PRO A 209 4.43 13.75 12.99
C PRO A 209 5.61 14.40 12.28
N GLY A 210 6.84 14.13 12.75
CA GLY A 210 8.07 14.59 12.09
C GLY A 210 8.27 13.99 10.70
N PHE A 211 7.81 12.77 10.46
CA PHE A 211 7.84 12.16 9.13
C PHE A 211 6.90 12.87 8.16
N ILE A 212 5.68 13.20 8.58
CA ILE A 212 4.74 14.00 7.76
C ILE A 212 5.38 15.33 7.40
N TRP A 213 5.97 16.01 8.40
CA TRP A 213 6.65 17.29 8.18
C TRP A 213 7.85 17.19 7.25
N SER A 214 8.68 16.15 7.39
CA SER A 214 9.93 16.01 6.63
C SER A 214 9.71 15.57 5.18
N TYR A 215 8.70 14.76 4.91
CA TYR A 215 8.49 14.16 3.59
C TYR A 215 7.22 14.64 2.87
N GLY A 216 6.35 15.38 3.55
CA GLY A 216 5.07 15.80 2.99
C GLY A 216 5.18 16.58 1.68
N GLN A 217 6.20 17.43 1.57
CA GLN A 217 6.45 18.21 0.34
C GLN A 217 6.97 17.38 -0.85
N ASP A 218 7.46 16.18 -0.61
CA ASP A 218 8.08 15.32 -1.63
C ASP A 218 7.08 14.32 -2.25
N GLY A 219 5.91 14.12 -1.63
CA GLY A 219 4.89 13.18 -2.09
C GLY A 219 3.79 13.84 -2.89
N ALA A 220 3.31 13.18 -3.94
CA ALA A 220 2.08 13.57 -4.63
C ALA A 220 0.83 13.36 -3.76
N SER A 221 0.92 12.44 -2.81
CA SER A 221 -0.09 12.17 -1.77
C SER A 221 0.60 11.70 -0.50
N ILE A 222 -0.02 11.98 0.65
CA ILE A 222 0.52 11.66 1.97
C ILE A 222 -0.42 10.67 2.66
N GLY A 223 0.09 9.49 2.98
CA GLY A 223 -0.62 8.48 3.78
C GLY A 223 -0.43 8.73 5.26
N ILE A 224 -1.52 8.94 6.00
CA ILE A 224 -1.54 9.10 7.45
C ILE A 224 -2.37 8.00 8.09
N GLY A 225 -2.09 7.68 9.32
CA GLY A 225 -2.82 6.63 10.04
C GLY A 225 -1.88 5.81 10.91
N SER A 226 -2.25 4.63 11.37
CA SER A 226 -3.47 3.83 11.15
C SER A 226 -4.62 4.27 12.06
N THR A 227 -5.86 4.17 11.58
CA THR A 227 -7.07 4.48 12.37
C THR A 227 -7.77 3.22 12.92
N GLY A 228 -7.30 2.04 12.52
CA GLY A 228 -7.79 0.75 12.98
C GLY A 228 -7.84 -0.28 11.85
N GLY A 229 -7.80 -1.55 12.21
CA GLY A 229 -7.75 -2.65 11.24
C GLY A 229 -6.40 -2.78 10.52
N GLY A 230 -6.36 -3.60 9.50
CA GLY A 230 -5.16 -3.88 8.71
C GLY A 230 -4.58 -5.26 9.01
N VAL A 231 -3.38 -5.52 8.49
CA VAL A 231 -2.67 -6.77 8.71
C VAL A 231 -2.16 -6.84 10.13
N ASP A 232 -2.54 -7.90 10.83
CA ASP A 232 -1.88 -8.26 12.08
C ASP A 232 -0.49 -8.83 11.76
N LEU A 233 0.51 -8.00 11.98
CA LEU A 233 1.92 -8.40 11.82
C LEU A 233 2.45 -9.10 13.07
N GLY A 234 1.61 -9.27 14.12
CA GLY A 234 1.98 -9.98 15.37
C GLY A 234 3.12 -9.36 16.16
N VAL A 235 3.74 -8.31 15.64
CA VAL A 235 5.03 -7.78 16.11
C VAL A 235 4.98 -6.28 16.38
N LEU A 236 4.12 -5.56 15.69
CA LEU A 236 3.91 -4.13 15.86
C LEU A 236 2.50 -3.92 16.39
N GLU A 237 2.28 -4.08 17.67
CA GLU A 237 1.08 -3.57 18.34
C GLU A 237 1.07 -2.05 18.21
N THR A 238 0.57 -1.57 17.11
CA THR A 238 0.33 -0.14 16.94
C THR A 238 -1.11 0.16 17.30
N ARG A 239 -1.32 0.79 18.43
CA ARG A 239 -2.66 1.29 18.71
C ARG A 239 -3.08 2.27 17.60
N PRO A 240 -4.35 2.26 17.19
CA PRO A 240 -4.89 3.25 16.26
C PRO A 240 -4.63 4.68 16.73
N LEU A 241 -4.61 5.64 15.81
CA LEU A 241 -4.56 7.06 16.14
C LEU A 241 -5.85 7.45 16.89
N THR A 242 -5.70 8.17 17.98
CA THR A 242 -6.82 8.89 18.57
C THR A 242 -7.28 10.01 17.63
N TRP A 243 -8.51 10.48 17.78
CA TRP A 243 -9.01 11.63 17.02
C TRP A 243 -8.10 12.87 17.12
N LYS A 244 -7.51 13.11 18.32
CA LYS A 244 -6.56 14.21 18.53
C LYS A 244 -5.28 14.05 17.69
N GLU A 245 -4.75 12.83 17.63
CA GLU A 245 -3.56 12.51 16.82
C GLU A 245 -3.88 12.61 15.33
N LEU A 246 -4.98 11.99 14.89
CA LEU A 246 -5.42 12.06 13.49
C LEU A 246 -5.66 13.50 13.02
N SER A 247 -6.37 14.31 13.84
CA SER A 247 -6.63 15.72 13.53
C SER A 247 -5.34 16.56 13.46
N ARG A 248 -4.33 16.25 14.27
CA ARG A 248 -3.01 16.86 14.17
C ARG A 248 -2.35 16.51 12.84
N ASP A 249 -2.33 15.22 12.50
CA ASP A 249 -1.65 14.70 11.31
C ASP A 249 -2.31 15.19 10.03
N LEU A 250 -3.65 15.25 10.00
CA LEU A 250 -4.40 15.88 8.91
C LEU A 250 -4.02 17.35 8.72
N ARG A 251 -3.88 18.12 9.82
CA ARG A 251 -3.45 19.53 9.73
C ARG A 251 -2.02 19.66 9.24
N LEU A 252 -1.11 18.76 9.62
CA LEU A 252 0.26 18.76 9.11
C LEU A 252 0.28 18.42 7.62
N ALA A 253 -0.46 17.38 7.20
CA ALA A 253 -0.53 16.99 5.81
C ALA A 253 -1.21 18.06 4.92
N TRP A 254 -2.13 18.87 5.48
CA TRP A 254 -2.80 19.95 4.76
C TRP A 254 -1.87 21.09 4.32
N VAL A 255 -0.70 21.22 4.92
CA VAL A 255 0.27 22.27 4.58
C VAL A 255 0.90 22.04 3.21
N TYR A 256 0.89 20.80 2.74
CA TYR A 256 1.49 20.36 1.49
C TYR A 256 0.43 20.01 0.44
#